data_435c886e6cdcb6104e7d6ef35cb75349
#
_entry.id   435c886e6cdcb6104e7d6ef35cb75349
#
_cell.length_a   1.000
_cell.length_b   1.000
_cell.length_c   1.000
_cell.angle_alpha   90.00
_cell.angle_beta   90.00
_cell.angle_gamma   90.00
#
_symmetry.space_group_name_H-M   'P 1'
#
loop_
_entity.id
_entity.type
_entity.pdbx_description
1 polymer ?
#
loop_
_entity_poly.entity_id
_entity_poly.type
_entity_poly.pdbx_seq_one_letter_code
_entity_poly.pdbx_strand_id
1 'polypeptide(L)'
;MKITAFLMSIVMMFSFFIDNFGALFRGISTAEITVDTSDTGDVIPNIVDNINLWDMGNTFIGAERNEEYDLFEFVKYVQLMQCTGGTADRDLFVDPYDTTTMTDYKFDRLIENCRGIIETGAKPHLKLGGVPIKFTSGYEMGGFDMNVYPPDDYNVYYDYIKAIAQALCDEFGVDEVKTWRFGCMTEYENEAWFKAKSGDPDESAEAYCKLYDYTVQALIDVIGEDVFVGAHSMTVTEGLWDEEIFIRHVAEGTNYANGNKGTRICFLSASFYDSCPGEFTKGYTLPETIGYLKETAEKYGLTDLIYGIDEGRLLCGTTSGAVSDELLNRTTGYTWQAAYDARLFTQAITSGADYFSSWNFLTNGIFDGYPIISYHVAQNMAKFEGCEILSADTMALKTGVKVEIGNLCAVDKETGTLRAMVYNFKNKLNYTGKADVTLKIPAEVGMTYNVTTYLVNDDCNYFDEWQKDRKTYGIGDDCFSWSPDDPMLDNTVTLTDPDAREIYNTQLRDKYIECAKLTPVTTQVTAADGFITLDVMLDAGNVIFWELTPVR
;
A
#
# COMPACT_ATOMS: atom_id res chain seq x y z
N MET A 1 59.13 -16.01 5.90
CA MET A 1 57.83 -15.92 5.19
C MET A 1 56.66 -16.61 5.89
N LYS A 2 56.75 -17.84 6.37
CA LYS A 2 55.61 -18.52 7.01
C LYS A 2 55.21 -17.94 8.40
N ILE A 3 56.15 -17.43 9.18
CA ILE A 3 55.91 -16.85 10.53
C ILE A 3 55.26 -15.48 10.40
N THR A 4 55.61 -14.68 9.39
CA THR A 4 55.03 -13.33 9.14
C THR A 4 53.56 -13.44 8.69
N ALA A 5 53.24 -14.43 7.83
CA ALA A 5 51.86 -14.67 7.40
C ALA A 5 50.99 -15.17 8.53
N PHE A 6 51.53 -16.01 9.42
CA PHE A 6 50.79 -16.49 10.60
C PHE A 6 50.53 -15.36 11.63
N LEU A 7 51.52 -14.49 11.87
CA LEU A 7 51.35 -13.32 12.74
C LEU A 7 50.35 -12.30 12.12
N MET A 8 50.37 -12.07 10.80
CA MET A 8 49.38 -11.24 10.13
C MET A 8 47.95 -11.83 10.25
N SER A 9 47.81 -13.13 10.09
CA SER A 9 46.51 -13.80 10.28
C SER A 9 45.98 -13.68 11.72
N ILE A 10 46.87 -13.76 12.72
CA ILE A 10 46.51 -13.57 14.13
C ILE A 10 46.12 -12.11 14.41
N VAL A 11 46.85 -11.15 13.85
CA VAL A 11 46.51 -9.71 13.97
C VAL A 11 45.20 -9.40 13.30
N MET A 12 44.95 -9.89 12.10
CA MET A 12 43.64 -9.75 11.42
C MET A 12 42.50 -10.40 12.21
N MET A 13 42.70 -11.62 12.74
CA MET A 13 41.69 -12.25 13.61
C MET A 13 41.45 -11.46 14.91
N PHE A 14 42.49 -10.91 15.52
CA PHE A 14 42.34 -10.10 16.74
C PHE A 14 41.67 -8.75 16.45
N SER A 15 42.01 -8.06 15.34
CA SER A 15 41.31 -6.85 14.90
C SER A 15 39.84 -7.15 14.62
N PHE A 16 39.56 -8.18 13.86
CA PHE A 16 38.20 -8.64 13.59
C PHE A 16 37.41 -8.97 14.88
N PHE A 17 38.05 -9.61 15.86
CA PHE A 17 37.44 -9.90 17.16
C PHE A 17 37.18 -8.62 17.97
N ILE A 18 38.12 -7.68 18.00
CA ILE A 18 37.97 -6.41 18.75
C ILE A 18 36.89 -5.54 18.13
N ASP A 19 36.82 -5.45 16.82
CA ASP A 19 35.81 -4.66 16.13
C ASP A 19 34.42 -5.26 16.29
N ASN A 20 34.29 -6.58 16.19
CA ASN A 20 33.02 -7.27 16.44
C ASN A 20 32.59 -7.21 17.92
N PHE A 21 33.52 -7.31 18.88
CA PHE A 21 33.22 -7.14 20.30
C PHE A 21 32.78 -5.69 20.60
N GLY A 22 33.43 -4.72 20.00
CA GLY A 22 33.07 -3.31 20.14
C GLY A 22 31.68 -3.00 19.54
N ALA A 23 31.33 -3.61 18.40
CA ALA A 23 30.03 -3.50 17.76
C ALA A 23 28.92 -4.17 18.61
N LEU A 24 29.20 -5.34 19.21
CA LEU A 24 28.28 -6.04 20.10
C LEU A 24 27.85 -5.17 21.30
N PHE A 25 28.80 -4.45 21.91
CA PHE A 25 28.53 -3.57 23.06
C PHE A 25 27.87 -2.25 22.66
N ARG A 26 27.94 -1.86 21.37
CA ARG A 26 27.35 -0.62 20.85
C ARG A 26 26.00 -0.84 20.16
N GLY A 27 25.51 -2.08 20.05
CA GLY A 27 24.28 -2.40 19.33
C GLY A 27 24.36 -2.14 17.82
N ILE A 28 25.58 -2.18 17.24
CA ILE A 28 25.81 -1.97 15.81
C ILE A 28 25.80 -3.33 15.11
N SER A 29 25.04 -3.43 14.02
CA SER A 29 25.10 -4.53 13.07
C SER A 29 25.90 -4.10 11.86
N THR A 30 26.69 -4.99 11.26
CA THR A 30 27.45 -4.68 10.04
C THR A 30 26.97 -5.56 8.90
N ALA A 31 26.78 -4.98 7.72
CA ALA A 31 26.43 -5.70 6.51
C ALA A 31 27.24 -5.20 5.32
N GLU A 32 27.64 -6.14 4.45
CA GLU A 32 28.13 -5.86 3.12
C GLU A 32 27.10 -6.37 2.11
N ILE A 33 26.67 -5.53 1.20
CA ILE A 33 25.73 -5.83 0.13
C ILE A 33 26.52 -5.75 -1.18
N THR A 34 26.58 -6.85 -1.91
CA THR A 34 27.24 -6.91 -3.22
C THR A 34 26.20 -7.14 -4.31
N VAL A 35 26.09 -6.20 -5.24
CA VAL A 35 25.15 -6.26 -6.36
C VAL A 35 25.75 -7.05 -7.50
N ASP A 36 24.96 -7.91 -8.15
CA ASP A 36 25.32 -8.53 -9.44
C ASP A 36 24.60 -7.78 -10.57
N THR A 37 25.34 -6.97 -11.32
CA THR A 37 24.79 -6.21 -12.46
C THR A 37 24.63 -7.05 -13.73
N SER A 38 25.08 -8.31 -13.74
CA SER A 38 24.92 -9.25 -14.86
C SER A 38 23.65 -10.09 -14.76
N ASP A 39 23.05 -10.18 -13.57
CA ASP A 39 21.83 -10.93 -13.29
C ASP A 39 20.68 -9.94 -13.05
N THR A 40 19.80 -9.82 -14.06
CA THR A 40 18.64 -8.95 -14.00
C THR A 40 17.36 -9.77 -13.94
N GLY A 41 16.48 -9.41 -13.00
CA GLY A 41 15.17 -10.00 -12.80
C GLY A 41 14.04 -9.23 -13.50
N ASP A 42 12.86 -9.33 -12.94
CA ASP A 42 11.65 -8.72 -13.49
C ASP A 42 11.71 -7.19 -13.47
N VAL A 43 10.90 -6.58 -14.34
CA VAL A 43 10.69 -5.13 -14.35
C VAL A 43 9.81 -4.73 -13.15
N ILE A 44 10.26 -3.76 -12.39
CA ILE A 44 9.56 -3.27 -11.20
C ILE A 44 8.34 -2.45 -11.63
N PRO A 45 7.13 -2.78 -11.17
CA PRO A 45 5.96 -1.95 -11.35
C PRO A 45 6.00 -0.73 -10.43
N ASN A 46 5.15 0.26 -10.66
CA ASN A 46 4.93 1.29 -9.66
C ASN A 46 4.10 0.71 -8.51
N ILE A 47 4.79 0.17 -7.51
CA ILE A 47 4.15 -0.55 -6.40
C ILE A 47 3.26 0.37 -5.53
N VAL A 48 3.41 1.67 -5.62
CA VAL A 48 2.68 2.67 -4.84
C VAL A 48 1.73 3.52 -5.69
N ASP A 49 1.32 3.02 -6.84
CA ASP A 49 0.47 3.75 -7.79
C ASP A 49 -1.02 3.82 -7.38
N ASN A 50 -1.40 3.18 -6.29
CA ASN A 50 -2.77 3.12 -5.79
C ASN A 50 -2.90 3.71 -4.39
N ILE A 51 -4.00 4.41 -4.15
CA ILE A 51 -4.47 4.78 -2.81
C ILE A 51 -5.92 4.35 -2.60
N ASN A 52 -6.29 4.18 -1.35
CA ASN A 52 -7.61 3.73 -0.93
C ASN A 52 -8.37 4.85 -0.23
N LEU A 53 -9.61 5.09 -0.68
CA LEU A 53 -10.56 5.93 0.02
C LEU A 53 -11.74 5.07 0.48
N TRP A 54 -12.15 5.24 1.74
CA TRP A 54 -13.19 4.41 2.33
C TRP A 54 -14.53 4.57 1.62
N ASP A 55 -14.98 5.78 1.44
CA ASP A 55 -16.26 6.01 0.80
C ASP A 55 -16.24 7.23 -0.13
N MET A 56 -17.38 7.43 -0.79
CA MET A 56 -17.64 8.59 -1.65
C MET A 56 -17.97 9.84 -0.82
N GLY A 57 -17.07 10.23 0.09
CA GLY A 57 -17.14 11.50 0.80
C GLY A 57 -16.59 12.65 -0.03
N ASN A 58 -16.86 13.88 0.38
CA ASN A 58 -16.30 15.07 -0.26
C ASN A 58 -14.81 15.29 0.07
N THR A 59 -14.21 14.42 0.86
CA THR A 59 -12.83 14.55 1.35
C THR A 59 -11.79 14.60 0.24
N PHE A 60 -12.00 13.88 -0.84
CA PHE A 60 -11.07 13.88 -1.96
C PHE A 60 -11.21 15.12 -2.84
N ILE A 61 -12.45 15.56 -3.09
CA ILE A 61 -12.75 16.72 -3.97
C ILE A 61 -12.28 18.02 -3.32
N GLY A 62 -12.31 18.09 -1.98
CA GLY A 62 -11.90 19.25 -1.19
C GLY A 62 -10.46 19.21 -0.68
N ALA A 63 -9.69 18.17 -0.98
CA ALA A 63 -8.30 18.07 -0.56
C ALA A 63 -7.46 19.10 -1.31
N GLU A 64 -6.92 20.08 -0.61
CA GLU A 64 -5.93 21.00 -1.17
C GLU A 64 -4.69 20.19 -1.56
N ARG A 65 -4.33 20.26 -2.83
CA ARG A 65 -3.08 19.68 -3.33
C ARG A 65 -1.92 20.54 -2.84
N ASN A 66 -0.95 19.90 -2.25
CA ASN A 66 0.30 20.56 -1.91
C ASN A 66 1.27 20.42 -3.11
N GLU A 67 1.59 21.53 -3.78
CA GLU A 67 2.48 21.50 -4.95
C GLU A 67 3.90 20.98 -4.63
N GLU A 68 4.35 21.08 -3.36
CA GLU A 68 5.67 20.60 -2.95
C GLU A 68 5.67 19.08 -2.66
N TYR A 69 4.50 18.52 -2.29
CA TYR A 69 4.33 17.11 -1.90
C TYR A 69 3.13 16.49 -2.61
N ASP A 70 3.13 16.58 -3.93
CA ASP A 70 2.00 16.07 -4.73
C ASP A 70 2.02 14.54 -4.81
N LEU A 71 1.09 13.91 -4.12
CA LEU A 71 0.87 12.46 -4.14
C LEU A 71 0.63 11.95 -5.58
N PHE A 72 0.00 12.76 -6.43
CA PHE A 72 -0.36 12.40 -7.80
C PHE A 72 0.79 12.48 -8.81
N GLU A 73 2.01 12.83 -8.36
CA GLU A 73 3.21 12.60 -9.18
C GLU A 73 3.46 11.10 -9.41
N PHE A 74 3.04 10.23 -8.47
CA PHE A 74 3.24 8.77 -8.57
C PHE A 74 1.97 7.94 -8.40
N VAL A 75 0.90 8.45 -7.79
CA VAL A 75 -0.38 7.76 -7.70
C VAL A 75 -1.14 7.89 -9.01
N LYS A 76 -1.52 6.75 -9.58
CA LYS A 76 -2.23 6.65 -10.87
C LYS A 76 -3.68 6.21 -10.70
N TYR A 77 -4.02 5.54 -9.60
CA TYR A 77 -5.36 5.04 -9.32
C TYR A 77 -5.80 5.43 -7.92
N VAL A 78 -7.05 5.88 -7.83
CA VAL A 78 -7.73 6.12 -6.56
C VAL A 78 -8.86 5.14 -6.42
N GLN A 79 -8.75 4.27 -5.42
CA GLN A 79 -9.74 3.24 -5.13
C GLN A 79 -10.86 3.82 -4.27
N LEU A 80 -12.08 3.83 -4.81
CA LEU A 80 -13.29 4.18 -4.08
C LEU A 80 -13.96 2.90 -3.58
N MET A 81 -14.02 2.75 -2.26
CA MET A 81 -14.73 1.66 -1.62
C MET A 81 -16.24 1.94 -1.59
N GLN A 82 -17.04 0.88 -1.59
CA GLN A 82 -18.50 0.96 -1.42
C GLN A 82 -19.19 1.93 -2.38
N CYS A 83 -18.77 1.96 -3.65
CA CYS A 83 -19.28 2.92 -4.64
C CYS A 83 -20.76 2.73 -4.99
N THR A 84 -21.34 1.55 -4.77
CA THR A 84 -22.68 1.20 -5.21
C THR A 84 -23.73 1.20 -4.10
N GLY A 85 -23.31 1.42 -2.85
CA GLY A 85 -24.25 1.47 -1.73
C GLY A 85 -24.03 0.40 -0.67
N GLY A 86 -25.12 -0.14 -0.15
CA GLY A 86 -25.16 -1.11 0.93
C GLY A 86 -25.73 -0.55 2.23
N THR A 87 -25.85 0.76 2.32
CA THR A 87 -26.58 1.49 3.38
C THR A 87 -27.38 2.62 2.77
N ALA A 88 -28.42 3.10 3.46
CA ALA A 88 -29.26 4.20 2.96
C ALA A 88 -28.44 5.46 2.61
N ASP A 89 -27.40 5.76 3.35
CA ASP A 89 -26.58 6.95 3.16
C ASP A 89 -25.63 6.84 1.96
N ARG A 90 -25.33 5.62 1.52
CA ARG A 90 -24.43 5.32 0.40
C ARG A 90 -25.15 4.82 -0.83
N ASP A 91 -26.39 4.33 -0.69
CA ASP A 91 -27.21 3.88 -1.80
C ASP A 91 -27.48 5.03 -2.80
N LEU A 92 -27.28 4.74 -4.08
CA LEU A 92 -27.36 5.73 -5.16
C LEU A 92 -28.79 5.87 -5.68
N PHE A 93 -29.73 6.17 -4.80
CA PHE A 93 -31.15 6.36 -5.09
C PHE A 93 -31.69 7.67 -4.51
N VAL A 94 -32.80 8.14 -5.07
CA VAL A 94 -33.56 9.27 -4.51
C VAL A 94 -34.16 8.89 -3.16
N ASP A 95 -34.77 7.68 -3.08
CA ASP A 95 -35.27 7.10 -1.84
C ASP A 95 -34.79 5.65 -1.71
N PRO A 96 -33.76 5.37 -0.90
CA PRO A 96 -33.23 4.02 -0.71
C PRO A 96 -34.22 3.07 0.00
N TYR A 97 -35.26 3.56 0.65
CA TYR A 97 -36.27 2.75 1.34
C TYR A 97 -37.51 2.45 0.48
N ASP A 98 -37.73 3.16 -0.63
CA ASP A 98 -38.86 2.91 -1.52
C ASP A 98 -38.62 1.68 -2.39
N THR A 99 -39.14 0.52 -1.98
CA THR A 99 -39.06 -0.73 -2.74
C THR A 99 -40.09 -0.81 -3.88
N THR A 100 -40.95 0.20 -4.07
CA THR A 100 -41.90 0.24 -5.18
C THR A 100 -41.29 0.83 -6.46
N THR A 101 -40.21 1.61 -6.31
CA THR A 101 -39.46 2.23 -7.40
C THR A 101 -38.01 1.79 -7.36
N MET A 102 -37.60 0.88 -8.26
CA MET A 102 -36.25 0.32 -8.32
C MET A 102 -35.29 1.10 -9.22
N THR A 103 -35.75 2.15 -9.89
CA THR A 103 -34.98 2.87 -10.92
C THR A 103 -34.89 4.39 -10.66
N ASP A 104 -35.18 4.82 -9.44
CA ASP A 104 -35.03 6.22 -9.01
C ASP A 104 -33.55 6.56 -8.69
N TYR A 105 -32.65 6.24 -9.64
CA TYR A 105 -31.21 6.37 -9.48
C TYR A 105 -30.79 7.82 -9.25
N LYS A 106 -29.71 7.99 -8.45
CA LYS A 106 -29.08 9.29 -8.13
C LYS A 106 -27.55 9.11 -8.09
N PHE A 107 -26.91 9.30 -9.23
CA PHE A 107 -25.47 9.04 -9.42
C PHE A 107 -24.58 10.28 -9.21
N ASP A 108 -25.15 11.45 -8.91
CA ASP A 108 -24.38 12.71 -8.79
C ASP A 108 -23.15 12.56 -7.89
N ARG A 109 -23.31 11.93 -6.74
CA ARG A 109 -22.22 11.73 -5.77
C ARG A 109 -21.07 10.89 -6.33
N LEU A 110 -21.37 9.80 -7.02
CA LEU A 110 -20.36 8.96 -7.67
C LEU A 110 -19.64 9.73 -8.78
N ILE A 111 -20.39 10.43 -9.63
CA ILE A 111 -19.85 11.23 -10.73
C ILE A 111 -18.93 12.34 -10.20
N GLU A 112 -19.34 13.06 -9.16
CA GLU A 112 -18.52 14.12 -8.54
C GLU A 112 -17.19 13.58 -7.98
N ASN A 113 -17.21 12.43 -7.32
CA ASN A 113 -15.98 11.80 -6.82
C ASN A 113 -15.07 11.35 -7.98
N CYS A 114 -15.61 10.72 -9.00
CA CYS A 114 -14.84 10.36 -10.20
C CYS A 114 -14.22 11.57 -10.88
N ARG A 115 -14.98 12.69 -11.01
CA ARG A 115 -14.48 13.94 -11.58
C ARG A 115 -13.31 14.49 -10.75
N GLY A 116 -13.43 14.52 -9.41
CA GLY A 116 -12.36 14.97 -8.53
C GLY A 116 -11.09 14.13 -8.69
N ILE A 117 -11.23 12.81 -8.86
CA ILE A 117 -10.09 11.92 -9.13
C ILE A 117 -9.42 12.27 -10.46
N ILE A 118 -10.20 12.39 -11.53
CA ILE A 118 -9.68 12.68 -12.87
C ILE A 118 -8.96 14.04 -12.92
N GLU A 119 -9.46 15.04 -12.21
CA GLU A 119 -8.84 16.36 -12.11
C GLU A 119 -7.44 16.33 -11.50
N THR A 120 -7.09 15.29 -10.73
CA THR A 120 -5.73 15.09 -10.22
C THR A 120 -4.78 14.45 -11.23
N GLY A 121 -5.30 13.93 -12.33
CA GLY A 121 -4.56 13.12 -13.31
C GLY A 121 -4.60 11.62 -13.03
N ALA A 122 -5.12 11.19 -11.87
CA ALA A 122 -5.33 9.78 -11.56
C ALA A 122 -6.61 9.23 -12.22
N LYS A 123 -6.79 7.92 -12.15
CA LYS A 123 -7.95 7.19 -12.66
C LYS A 123 -8.76 6.57 -11.51
N PRO A 124 -10.09 6.53 -11.62
CA PRO A 124 -10.90 5.79 -10.67
C PRO A 124 -10.63 4.28 -10.70
N HIS A 125 -10.55 3.68 -9.52
CA HIS A 125 -10.68 2.25 -9.29
C HIS A 125 -11.92 2.02 -8.44
N LEU A 126 -13.03 1.64 -9.07
CA LEU A 126 -14.34 1.60 -8.43
C LEU A 126 -14.62 0.21 -7.86
N LYS A 127 -14.83 0.11 -6.54
CA LYS A 127 -15.36 -1.10 -5.91
C LYS A 127 -16.87 -1.11 -6.01
N LEU A 128 -17.38 -1.79 -7.02
CA LEU A 128 -18.81 -2.01 -7.24
C LEU A 128 -19.31 -3.04 -6.21
N GLY A 129 -19.53 -2.59 -5.00
CA GLY A 129 -19.82 -3.41 -3.85
C GLY A 129 -20.66 -2.67 -2.82
N GLY A 130 -21.26 -3.49 -1.95
CA GLY A 130 -22.44 -3.16 -1.20
C GLY A 130 -23.70 -3.27 -2.07
N VAL A 131 -24.47 -4.34 -1.82
CA VAL A 131 -25.78 -4.48 -2.47
C VAL A 131 -26.75 -3.48 -1.85
N PRO A 132 -27.38 -2.57 -2.62
CA PRO A 132 -28.34 -1.62 -2.09
C PRO A 132 -29.41 -2.26 -1.23
N ILE A 133 -29.78 -1.60 -0.13
CA ILE A 133 -30.73 -2.17 0.85
C ILE A 133 -32.10 -2.47 0.23
N LYS A 134 -32.56 -1.63 -0.72
CA LYS A 134 -33.85 -1.86 -1.40
C LYS A 134 -33.90 -3.10 -2.29
N PHE A 135 -32.75 -3.66 -2.67
CA PHE A 135 -32.69 -4.87 -3.50
C PHE A 135 -32.74 -6.16 -2.69
N THR A 136 -32.70 -6.06 -1.35
CA THR A 136 -32.61 -7.21 -0.47
C THR A 136 -33.74 -7.20 0.56
N SER A 137 -34.70 -8.09 0.45
CA SER A 137 -35.73 -8.27 1.49
C SER A 137 -35.11 -8.79 2.78
N GLY A 138 -35.41 -8.12 3.90
CA GLY A 138 -34.84 -8.51 5.20
C GLY A 138 -33.32 -8.45 5.24
N TYR A 139 -32.75 -7.38 4.71
CA TYR A 139 -31.31 -7.12 4.73
C TYR A 139 -30.72 -7.19 6.14
N GLU A 140 -29.45 -7.55 6.23
CA GLU A 140 -28.67 -7.58 7.47
C GLU A 140 -27.45 -6.65 7.32
N MET A 141 -27.23 -5.81 8.35
CA MET A 141 -26.05 -4.98 8.39
C MET A 141 -24.86 -5.74 9.01
N GLY A 142 -23.77 -5.80 8.27
CA GLY A 142 -22.52 -6.37 8.74
C GLY A 142 -21.73 -5.44 9.64
N GLY A 143 -20.49 -5.81 9.92
CA GLY A 143 -19.59 -5.08 10.84
C GLY A 143 -19.19 -3.67 10.38
N PHE A 144 -19.46 -3.32 9.12
CA PHE A 144 -19.13 -2.03 8.51
C PHE A 144 -20.38 -1.24 8.09
N ASP A 145 -21.51 -1.51 8.76
CA ASP A 145 -22.80 -0.89 8.47
C ASP A 145 -23.23 -1.05 7.01
N MET A 146 -23.00 -2.23 6.44
CA MET A 146 -23.39 -2.57 5.08
C MET A 146 -24.29 -3.79 5.02
N ASN A 147 -25.23 -3.79 4.05
CA ASN A 147 -26.01 -4.98 3.71
C ASN A 147 -25.09 -6.09 3.23
N VAL A 148 -25.06 -7.19 3.98
CA VAL A 148 -24.21 -8.36 3.68
C VAL A 148 -24.88 -9.40 2.79
N TYR A 149 -26.16 -9.23 2.45
CA TYR A 149 -26.88 -10.22 1.66
C TYR A 149 -26.89 -9.89 0.16
N PRO A 150 -26.96 -10.93 -0.69
CA PRO A 150 -27.13 -10.75 -2.13
C PRO A 150 -28.48 -10.10 -2.47
N PRO A 151 -28.64 -9.58 -3.70
CA PRO A 151 -29.92 -9.10 -4.18
C PRO A 151 -30.92 -10.26 -4.31
N ASP A 152 -32.18 -10.00 -4.04
CA ASP A 152 -33.25 -10.99 -4.24
C ASP A 152 -33.45 -11.33 -5.73
N ASP A 153 -33.17 -10.36 -6.63
CA ASP A 153 -33.19 -10.54 -8.09
C ASP A 153 -31.90 -9.96 -8.71
N TYR A 154 -31.06 -10.83 -9.24
CA TYR A 154 -29.79 -10.44 -9.88
C TYR A 154 -29.99 -9.66 -11.19
N ASN A 155 -31.16 -9.77 -11.86
CA ASN A 155 -31.43 -8.94 -13.04
C ASN A 155 -31.65 -7.48 -12.64
N VAL A 156 -32.31 -7.21 -11.53
CA VAL A 156 -32.47 -5.85 -10.99
C VAL A 156 -31.11 -5.27 -10.61
N TYR A 157 -30.23 -6.08 -10.03
CA TYR A 157 -28.87 -5.67 -9.71
C TYR A 157 -28.03 -5.41 -10.99
N TYR A 158 -28.13 -6.27 -11.99
CA TYR A 158 -27.52 -6.08 -13.30
C TYR A 158 -27.95 -4.75 -13.93
N ASP A 159 -29.25 -4.46 -13.96
CA ASP A 159 -29.78 -3.22 -14.53
C ASP A 159 -29.25 -1.98 -13.78
N TYR A 160 -29.05 -2.08 -12.47
CA TYR A 160 -28.45 -1.04 -11.65
C TYR A 160 -26.98 -0.79 -12.01
N ILE A 161 -26.16 -1.83 -12.06
CA ILE A 161 -24.74 -1.71 -12.45
C ILE A 161 -24.62 -1.19 -13.88
N LYS A 162 -25.49 -1.67 -14.78
CA LYS A 162 -25.55 -1.17 -16.16
C LYS A 162 -25.89 0.32 -16.22
N ALA A 163 -26.81 0.79 -15.40
CA ALA A 163 -27.19 2.20 -15.31
C ALA A 163 -26.03 3.06 -14.74
N ILE A 164 -25.27 2.54 -13.76
CA ILE A 164 -24.04 3.20 -13.28
C ILE A 164 -23.03 3.32 -14.41
N ALA A 165 -22.70 2.22 -15.08
CA ALA A 165 -21.74 2.24 -16.18
C ALA A 165 -22.16 3.19 -17.30
N GLN A 166 -23.45 3.24 -17.64
CA GLN A 166 -23.99 4.16 -18.64
C GLN A 166 -23.85 5.62 -18.19
N ALA A 167 -24.18 5.95 -16.95
CA ALA A 167 -24.04 7.30 -16.41
C ALA A 167 -22.58 7.79 -16.41
N LEU A 168 -21.64 6.89 -16.09
CA LEU A 168 -20.21 7.20 -16.14
C LEU A 168 -19.73 7.41 -17.58
N CYS A 169 -20.17 6.57 -18.53
CA CYS A 169 -19.83 6.72 -19.94
C CYS A 169 -20.47 7.99 -20.55
N ASP A 170 -21.69 8.33 -20.16
CA ASP A 170 -22.37 9.55 -20.63
C ASP A 170 -21.67 10.82 -20.15
N GLU A 171 -21.13 10.81 -18.93
CA GLU A 171 -20.42 11.95 -18.35
C GLU A 171 -18.97 12.08 -18.84
N PHE A 172 -18.21 10.99 -18.84
CA PHE A 172 -16.76 11.02 -19.07
C PHE A 172 -16.34 10.52 -20.45
N GLY A 173 -17.25 9.87 -21.17
CA GLY A 173 -16.96 9.19 -22.43
C GLY A 173 -16.42 7.77 -22.23
N VAL A 174 -16.83 6.85 -23.10
CA VAL A 174 -16.47 5.43 -22.99
C VAL A 174 -14.95 5.19 -23.07
N ASP A 175 -14.23 5.99 -23.87
CA ASP A 175 -12.77 5.85 -24.01
C ASP A 175 -12.02 6.20 -22.72
N GLU A 176 -12.53 7.17 -21.95
CA GLU A 176 -11.99 7.51 -20.65
C GLU A 176 -12.31 6.39 -19.63
N VAL A 177 -13.57 5.97 -19.55
CA VAL A 177 -14.03 4.95 -18.59
C VAL A 177 -13.34 3.59 -18.81
N LYS A 178 -12.96 3.26 -20.04
CA LYS A 178 -12.15 2.07 -20.35
C LYS A 178 -10.76 2.05 -19.71
N THR A 179 -10.24 3.21 -19.34
CA THR A 179 -8.94 3.32 -18.67
C THR A 179 -9.03 3.08 -17.16
N TRP A 180 -10.24 2.97 -16.63
CA TRP A 180 -10.49 2.78 -15.20
C TRP A 180 -10.39 1.31 -14.79
N ARG A 181 -10.30 1.07 -13.48
CA ARG A 181 -10.39 -0.27 -12.89
C ARG A 181 -11.72 -0.44 -12.18
N PHE A 182 -12.29 -1.64 -12.26
CA PHE A 182 -13.52 -2.01 -11.58
C PHE A 182 -13.29 -3.25 -10.72
N GLY A 183 -13.61 -3.16 -9.42
CA GLY A 183 -13.65 -4.30 -8.52
C GLY A 183 -15.09 -4.70 -8.23
N CYS A 184 -15.33 -5.97 -7.99
CA CYS A 184 -16.63 -6.45 -7.50
C CYS A 184 -16.50 -6.79 -6.02
N MET A 185 -17.16 -6.01 -5.16
CA MET A 185 -17.08 -6.12 -3.70
C MET A 185 -15.68 -5.85 -3.14
N THR A 186 -15.58 -5.94 -1.82
CA THR A 186 -14.33 -6.02 -1.08
C THR A 186 -14.45 -7.19 -0.13
N GLU A 187 -13.36 -7.92 0.11
CA GLU A 187 -13.31 -9.04 1.07
C GLU A 187 -14.52 -9.98 0.94
N TYR A 188 -14.80 -10.36 -0.29
CA TYR A 188 -16.04 -11.00 -0.72
C TYR A 188 -16.33 -12.37 -0.05
N GLU A 189 -15.32 -13.05 0.46
CA GLU A 189 -15.44 -14.31 1.20
C GLU A 189 -15.63 -14.11 2.71
N ASN A 190 -15.57 -12.88 3.20
CA ASN A 190 -15.77 -12.55 4.60
C ASN A 190 -17.25 -12.28 4.90
N GLU A 191 -17.81 -13.00 5.88
CA GLU A 191 -19.23 -12.88 6.25
C GLU A 191 -19.63 -11.48 6.75
N ALA A 192 -18.67 -10.65 7.18
CA ALA A 192 -18.93 -9.27 7.57
C ALA A 192 -19.19 -8.34 6.37
N TRP A 193 -18.80 -8.76 5.16
CA TRP A 193 -19.01 -8.04 3.91
C TRP A 193 -20.05 -8.69 3.01
N PHE A 194 -20.03 -10.04 2.89
CA PHE A 194 -20.97 -10.74 2.01
C PHE A 194 -21.21 -12.19 2.44
N LYS A 195 -22.47 -12.61 2.47
CA LYS A 195 -22.87 -14.00 2.73
C LYS A 195 -24.28 -14.26 2.20
N ALA A 196 -24.62 -15.53 1.93
CA ALA A 196 -25.99 -15.95 1.71
C ALA A 196 -26.84 -15.76 2.97
N LYS A 197 -28.17 -15.60 2.81
CA LYS A 197 -29.11 -15.44 3.95
C LYS A 197 -29.11 -16.63 4.91
N SER A 198 -28.74 -17.82 4.44
CA SER A 198 -28.57 -19.02 5.27
C SER A 198 -27.33 -18.98 6.13
N GLY A 199 -26.31 -18.19 5.74
CA GLY A 199 -24.96 -18.25 6.31
C GLY A 199 -24.17 -19.50 5.90
N ASP A 200 -24.69 -20.30 4.97
CA ASP A 200 -23.98 -21.46 4.45
C ASP A 200 -22.81 -21.04 3.55
N PRO A 201 -21.59 -21.58 3.75
CA PRO A 201 -20.41 -21.23 2.96
C PRO A 201 -20.57 -21.49 1.45
N ASP A 202 -21.11 -22.64 1.08
CA ASP A 202 -21.25 -23.01 -0.34
C ASP A 202 -22.31 -22.14 -1.05
N GLU A 203 -23.43 -21.86 -0.37
CA GLU A 203 -24.43 -20.92 -0.89
C GLU A 203 -23.89 -19.49 -0.97
N SER A 204 -23.02 -19.09 -0.03
CA SER A 204 -22.39 -17.77 -0.04
C SER A 204 -21.42 -17.63 -1.21
N ALA A 205 -20.59 -18.64 -1.46
CA ALA A 205 -19.69 -18.69 -2.60
C ALA A 205 -20.48 -18.65 -3.94
N GLU A 206 -21.55 -19.44 -4.07
CA GLU A 206 -22.41 -19.41 -5.25
C GLU A 206 -23.07 -18.04 -5.46
N ALA A 207 -23.58 -17.43 -4.38
CA ALA A 207 -24.20 -16.11 -4.44
C ALA A 207 -23.20 -15.02 -4.90
N TYR A 208 -21.95 -15.09 -4.43
CA TYR A 208 -20.91 -14.19 -4.89
C TYR A 208 -20.52 -14.41 -6.36
N CYS A 209 -20.33 -15.66 -6.78
CA CYS A 209 -20.09 -15.97 -8.19
C CYS A 209 -21.18 -15.41 -9.11
N LYS A 210 -22.45 -15.51 -8.70
CA LYS A 210 -23.56 -14.88 -9.43
C LYS A 210 -23.44 -13.36 -9.45
N LEU A 211 -23.15 -12.73 -8.30
CA LEU A 211 -23.00 -11.28 -8.21
C LEU A 211 -21.89 -10.77 -9.15
N TYR A 212 -20.76 -11.46 -9.15
CA TYR A 212 -19.63 -11.14 -10.02
C TYR A 212 -20.02 -11.26 -11.51
N ASP A 213 -20.62 -12.37 -11.91
CA ASP A 213 -21.02 -12.60 -13.31
C ASP A 213 -21.97 -11.52 -13.84
N TYR A 214 -22.98 -11.17 -13.04
CA TYR A 214 -23.94 -10.12 -13.41
C TYR A 214 -23.31 -8.73 -13.43
N THR A 215 -22.39 -8.44 -12.50
CA THR A 215 -21.62 -7.20 -12.48
C THR A 215 -20.77 -7.07 -13.74
N VAL A 216 -19.98 -8.08 -14.06
CA VAL A 216 -19.09 -8.08 -15.23
C VAL A 216 -19.87 -7.98 -16.53
N GLN A 217 -20.98 -8.72 -16.65
CA GLN A 217 -21.81 -8.64 -17.86
C GLN A 217 -22.43 -7.25 -18.05
N ALA A 218 -22.87 -6.60 -16.98
CA ALA A 218 -23.40 -5.24 -17.04
C ALA A 218 -22.34 -4.23 -17.51
N LEU A 219 -21.10 -4.37 -17.04
CA LEU A 219 -19.97 -3.53 -17.46
C LEU A 219 -19.61 -3.78 -18.93
N ILE A 220 -19.55 -5.03 -19.36
CA ILE A 220 -19.26 -5.41 -20.75
C ILE A 220 -20.29 -4.83 -21.71
N ASP A 221 -21.57 -4.90 -21.38
CA ASP A 221 -22.67 -4.45 -22.23
C ASP A 221 -22.67 -2.93 -22.49
N VAL A 222 -21.97 -2.15 -21.65
CA VAL A 222 -21.88 -0.68 -21.78
C VAL A 222 -20.49 -0.22 -22.19
N ILE A 223 -19.45 -0.72 -21.52
CA ILE A 223 -18.08 -0.27 -21.70
C ILE A 223 -17.39 -1.05 -22.83
N GLY A 224 -17.66 -2.36 -22.91
CA GLY A 224 -17.09 -3.26 -23.92
C GLY A 224 -16.32 -4.44 -23.29
N GLU A 225 -15.98 -5.39 -24.16
CA GLU A 225 -15.32 -6.66 -23.79
C GLU A 225 -13.91 -6.45 -23.17
N ASP A 226 -13.32 -5.30 -23.35
CA ASP A 226 -11.99 -4.93 -22.87
C ASP A 226 -12.00 -4.22 -21.50
N VAL A 227 -13.17 -4.11 -20.83
CA VAL A 227 -13.27 -3.53 -19.50
C VAL A 227 -12.30 -4.20 -18.51
N PHE A 228 -11.61 -3.40 -17.71
CA PHE A 228 -10.66 -3.89 -16.70
C PHE A 228 -11.38 -4.14 -15.37
N VAL A 229 -11.63 -5.40 -15.05
CA VAL A 229 -12.42 -5.81 -13.88
C VAL A 229 -11.78 -6.97 -13.15
N GLY A 230 -11.91 -7.00 -11.82
CA GLY A 230 -11.37 -8.07 -10.98
C GLY A 230 -12.05 -8.16 -9.62
N ALA A 231 -11.42 -8.88 -8.72
CA ALA A 231 -11.96 -9.19 -7.41
C ALA A 231 -10.93 -9.08 -6.30
N HIS A 232 -11.39 -8.69 -5.13
CA HIS A 232 -10.60 -8.46 -3.94
C HIS A 232 -11.03 -9.41 -2.81
N SER A 233 -10.16 -10.33 -2.44
CA SER A 233 -10.34 -11.22 -1.30
C SER A 233 -9.83 -10.59 0.01
N MET A 234 -10.13 -11.19 1.16
CA MET A 234 -9.63 -10.73 2.45
C MET A 234 -8.13 -11.05 2.62
N THR A 235 -7.81 -12.12 3.32
CA THR A 235 -6.42 -12.49 3.65
C THR A 235 -6.02 -13.83 3.06
N VAL A 236 -6.83 -14.40 2.20
CA VAL A 236 -6.74 -15.76 1.65
C VAL A 236 -6.69 -16.90 2.70
N THR A 237 -6.92 -16.59 3.98
CA THR A 237 -6.87 -17.57 5.08
C THR A 237 -8.03 -17.45 6.08
N GLU A 238 -8.80 -16.38 6.04
CA GLU A 238 -9.77 -16.05 7.10
C GLU A 238 -11.23 -15.95 6.62
N GLY A 239 -11.51 -16.27 5.38
CA GLY A 239 -12.86 -16.20 4.79
C GLY A 239 -13.83 -17.25 5.33
N LEU A 240 -15.14 -17.03 5.09
CA LEU A 240 -16.20 -18.01 5.33
C LEU A 240 -16.06 -19.21 4.40
N TRP A 241 -15.53 -19.00 3.20
CA TRP A 241 -15.27 -19.98 2.17
C TRP A 241 -13.97 -19.66 1.43
N ASP A 242 -13.44 -20.64 0.70
CA ASP A 242 -12.14 -20.57 0.05
C ASP A 242 -12.27 -19.85 -1.32
N GLU A 243 -11.53 -18.80 -1.56
CA GLU A 243 -11.50 -18.04 -2.81
C GLU A 243 -11.08 -18.87 -4.02
N GLU A 244 -10.45 -20.03 -3.85
CA GLU A 244 -10.24 -20.99 -4.94
C GLU A 244 -11.55 -21.35 -5.66
N ILE A 245 -12.68 -21.39 -4.93
CA ILE A 245 -14.00 -21.64 -5.52
C ILE A 245 -14.34 -20.58 -6.57
N PHE A 246 -14.12 -19.31 -6.23
CA PHE A 246 -14.34 -18.19 -7.14
C PHE A 246 -13.35 -18.20 -8.32
N ILE A 247 -12.05 -18.37 -8.05
CA ILE A 247 -11.03 -18.42 -9.09
C ILE A 247 -11.31 -19.52 -10.12
N ARG A 248 -11.68 -20.70 -9.65
CA ARG A 248 -12.12 -21.79 -10.50
C ARG A 248 -13.38 -21.44 -11.30
N HIS A 249 -14.36 -20.78 -10.67
CA HIS A 249 -15.60 -20.38 -11.32
C HIS A 249 -15.32 -19.43 -12.50
N VAL A 250 -14.56 -18.37 -12.30
CA VAL A 250 -14.24 -17.41 -13.38
C VAL A 250 -13.42 -18.02 -14.50
N ALA A 251 -12.63 -19.06 -14.22
CA ALA A 251 -11.83 -19.77 -15.23
C ALA A 251 -12.65 -20.76 -16.05
N GLU A 252 -13.47 -21.56 -15.40
CA GLU A 252 -14.09 -22.73 -16.05
C GLU A 252 -15.57 -22.98 -15.70
N GLY A 253 -16.12 -22.19 -14.78
CA GLY A 253 -17.54 -22.28 -14.40
C GLY A 253 -18.48 -21.81 -15.51
N THR A 254 -19.76 -22.05 -15.34
CA THR A 254 -20.78 -21.49 -16.22
C THR A 254 -21.19 -20.12 -15.69
N ASN A 255 -20.99 -19.09 -16.51
CA ASN A 255 -21.40 -17.73 -16.20
C ASN A 255 -22.92 -17.64 -16.05
N TYR A 256 -23.39 -17.20 -14.89
CA TYR A 256 -24.81 -17.15 -14.54
C TYR A 256 -25.59 -16.09 -15.33
N ALA A 257 -24.92 -15.03 -15.82
CA ALA A 257 -25.59 -13.96 -16.54
C ALA A 257 -25.81 -14.29 -18.02
N ASN A 258 -24.90 -15.03 -18.67
CA ASN A 258 -24.94 -15.26 -20.11
C ASN A 258 -24.81 -16.73 -20.53
N GLY A 259 -24.54 -17.66 -19.62
CA GLY A 259 -24.42 -19.10 -19.87
C GLY A 259 -23.10 -19.53 -20.54
N ASN A 260 -22.17 -18.64 -20.77
CA ASN A 260 -20.87 -18.97 -21.34
C ASN A 260 -19.96 -19.67 -20.31
N LYS A 261 -18.87 -20.24 -20.79
CA LYS A 261 -17.83 -20.78 -19.91
C LYS A 261 -16.91 -19.64 -19.47
N GLY A 262 -16.69 -19.52 -18.15
CA GLY A 262 -15.82 -18.54 -17.53
C GLY A 262 -16.41 -17.12 -17.53
N THR A 263 -15.76 -16.25 -16.77
CA THR A 263 -16.12 -14.84 -16.67
C THR A 263 -14.84 -14.01 -16.75
N ARG A 264 -14.90 -12.85 -17.42
CA ARG A 264 -13.75 -11.96 -17.53
C ARG A 264 -13.22 -11.57 -16.16
N ILE A 265 -11.91 -11.67 -16.01
CA ILE A 265 -11.15 -11.21 -14.86
C ILE A 265 -9.79 -10.69 -15.33
N CYS A 266 -9.33 -9.57 -14.78
CA CYS A 266 -8.07 -8.93 -15.14
C CYS A 266 -7.10 -8.85 -13.96
N PHE A 267 -7.61 -8.89 -12.73
CA PHE A 267 -6.78 -8.87 -11.53
C PHE A 267 -7.39 -9.71 -10.40
N LEU A 268 -6.50 -10.17 -9.54
CA LEU A 268 -6.82 -10.71 -8.21
C LEU A 268 -6.01 -9.94 -7.18
N SER A 269 -6.64 -9.56 -6.10
CA SER A 269 -5.99 -8.84 -5.01
C SER A 269 -6.50 -9.30 -3.66
N ALA A 270 -5.79 -8.91 -2.61
CA ALA A 270 -6.15 -9.23 -1.23
C ALA A 270 -6.02 -8.02 -0.31
N SER A 271 -6.62 -8.09 0.88
CA SER A 271 -6.24 -7.30 2.04
C SER A 271 -5.03 -7.91 2.71
N PHE A 272 -4.11 -7.08 3.18
CA PHE A 272 -2.97 -7.54 3.96
C PHE A 272 -2.63 -6.55 5.08
N TYR A 273 -2.75 -6.99 6.33
CA TYR A 273 -2.44 -6.18 7.49
C TYR A 273 -1.55 -6.91 8.49
N ASP A 274 -0.49 -6.23 8.92
CA ASP A 274 0.28 -6.60 10.10
C ASP A 274 -0.26 -5.86 11.34
N SER A 275 -0.21 -6.50 12.51
CA SER A 275 -0.52 -5.89 13.81
C SER A 275 0.74 -5.23 14.43
N CYS A 276 1.53 -4.58 13.61
CA CYS A 276 2.79 -3.93 13.98
C CYS A 276 2.56 -2.55 14.63
N PRO A 277 3.50 -2.04 15.42
CA PRO A 277 4.72 -2.70 15.90
C PRO A 277 4.47 -3.75 16.96
N GLY A 278 5.26 -4.81 16.92
CA GLY A 278 5.28 -5.87 17.93
C GLY A 278 4.94 -7.25 17.38
N GLU A 279 3.84 -7.40 16.65
CA GLU A 279 3.42 -8.66 16.04
C GLU A 279 3.27 -8.50 14.52
N PHE A 280 3.62 -9.55 13.80
CA PHE A 280 3.24 -9.70 12.39
C PHE A 280 1.91 -10.43 12.30
N THR A 281 1.31 -10.43 11.10
CA THR A 281 0.11 -11.24 10.83
C THR A 281 0.35 -12.70 11.23
N LYS A 282 -0.71 -13.36 11.69
CA LYS A 282 -0.69 -14.78 12.04
C LYS A 282 -1.10 -15.68 10.87
N GLY A 283 -1.67 -15.10 9.84
CA GLY A 283 -2.03 -15.77 8.60
C GLY A 283 -0.84 -15.89 7.63
N TYR A 284 -1.13 -15.90 6.36
CA TYR A 284 -0.10 -15.84 5.33
C TYR A 284 0.67 -14.52 5.41
N THR A 285 1.98 -14.60 5.22
CA THR A 285 2.80 -13.41 4.97
C THR A 285 2.42 -12.80 3.62
N LEU A 286 2.80 -11.55 3.39
CA LEU A 286 2.55 -10.90 2.10
C LEU A 286 3.03 -11.73 0.89
N PRO A 287 4.27 -12.26 0.86
CA PRO A 287 4.70 -13.15 -0.22
C PRO A 287 3.85 -14.43 -0.36
N GLU A 288 3.42 -15.03 0.75
CA GLU A 288 2.55 -16.21 0.72
C GLU A 288 1.16 -15.87 0.19
N THR A 289 0.60 -14.71 0.54
CA THR A 289 -0.69 -14.23 0.04
C THR A 289 -0.66 -14.05 -1.48
N ILE A 290 0.33 -13.31 -2.00
CA ILE A 290 0.48 -13.11 -3.45
C ILE A 290 0.78 -14.44 -4.15
N GLY A 291 1.66 -15.28 -3.58
CA GLY A 291 1.99 -16.60 -4.11
C GLY A 291 0.76 -17.48 -4.25
N TYR A 292 -0.09 -17.54 -3.23
CA TYR A 292 -1.32 -18.32 -3.24
C TYR A 292 -2.29 -17.90 -4.36
N LEU A 293 -2.52 -16.60 -4.53
CA LEU A 293 -3.39 -16.09 -5.59
C LEU A 293 -2.83 -16.44 -6.98
N LYS A 294 -1.52 -16.29 -7.20
CA LYS A 294 -0.85 -16.63 -8.46
C LYS A 294 -0.92 -18.13 -8.75
N GLU A 295 -0.51 -18.96 -7.81
CA GLU A 295 -0.51 -20.43 -7.97
C GLU A 295 -1.93 -20.97 -8.21
N THR A 296 -2.92 -20.41 -7.52
CA THR A 296 -4.31 -20.80 -7.70
C THR A 296 -4.85 -20.37 -9.07
N ALA A 297 -4.57 -19.15 -9.51
CA ALA A 297 -4.97 -18.69 -10.84
C ALA A 297 -4.31 -19.53 -11.96
N GLU A 298 -3.01 -19.77 -11.87
CA GLU A 298 -2.25 -20.60 -12.83
C GLU A 298 -2.78 -22.04 -12.89
N LYS A 299 -3.15 -22.61 -11.75
CA LYS A 299 -3.77 -23.94 -11.66
C LYS A 299 -4.99 -24.09 -12.55
N TYR A 300 -5.75 -23.02 -12.73
CA TYR A 300 -6.95 -22.99 -13.58
C TYR A 300 -6.71 -22.30 -14.94
N GLY A 301 -5.46 -22.02 -15.30
CA GLY A 301 -5.06 -21.50 -16.61
C GLY A 301 -5.29 -19.99 -16.79
N LEU A 302 -5.42 -19.24 -15.70
CA LEU A 302 -5.50 -17.78 -15.70
C LEU A 302 -4.05 -17.23 -15.58
N THR A 303 -3.44 -16.85 -16.70
CA THR A 303 -2.01 -16.50 -16.77
C THR A 303 -1.74 -15.01 -17.00
N ASP A 304 -2.76 -14.24 -17.44
CA ASP A 304 -2.60 -12.82 -17.83
C ASP A 304 -3.26 -11.89 -16.80
N LEU A 305 -3.15 -12.23 -15.50
CA LEU A 305 -3.71 -11.41 -14.42
C LEU A 305 -2.63 -10.53 -13.82
N ILE A 306 -3.04 -9.36 -13.32
CA ILE A 306 -2.25 -8.60 -12.36
C ILE A 306 -2.65 -8.98 -10.93
N TYR A 307 -1.70 -8.87 -10.01
CA TYR A 307 -1.87 -9.24 -8.62
C TYR A 307 -1.54 -8.06 -7.71
N GLY A 308 -2.34 -7.84 -6.69
CA GLY A 308 -2.12 -6.69 -5.83
C GLY A 308 -2.61 -6.87 -4.41
N ILE A 309 -2.31 -5.87 -3.63
CA ILE A 309 -2.94 -5.63 -2.33
C ILE A 309 -3.84 -4.41 -2.50
N ASP A 310 -5.14 -4.64 -2.41
CA ASP A 310 -6.13 -3.57 -2.53
C ASP A 310 -6.31 -2.80 -1.23
N GLU A 311 -5.99 -3.42 -0.11
CA GLU A 311 -6.12 -2.83 1.20
C GLU A 311 -5.00 -3.32 2.13
N GLY A 312 -4.24 -2.41 2.69
CA GLY A 312 -3.11 -2.73 3.55
C GLY A 312 -2.65 -1.49 4.29
N ARG A 313 -1.82 -1.66 5.15
CA ARG A 313 -0.54 -2.26 5.51
C ARG A 313 -0.44 -2.67 6.98
N LEU A 314 -0.91 -1.82 7.92
CA LEU A 314 -0.97 -2.16 9.34
C LEU A 314 -2.29 -1.73 9.99
N LEU A 315 -2.61 -2.44 11.08
CA LEU A 315 -3.66 -2.12 12.03
C LEU A 315 -3.04 -1.87 13.41
N CYS A 316 -2.24 -0.82 13.53
CA CYS A 316 -1.61 -0.49 14.80
C CYS A 316 -2.62 0.12 15.78
N GLY A 317 -2.52 -0.32 17.05
CA GLY A 317 -3.40 0.15 18.12
C GLY A 317 -4.73 -0.60 18.24
N THR A 318 -5.26 -1.20 17.18
CA THR A 318 -6.57 -1.86 17.20
C THR A 318 -6.61 -3.12 18.06
N THR A 319 -5.55 -3.93 18.02
CA THR A 319 -5.46 -5.17 18.83
C THR A 319 -5.20 -4.91 20.31
N SER A 320 -4.63 -3.76 20.66
CA SER A 320 -4.42 -3.34 22.04
C SER A 320 -5.57 -2.52 22.62
N GLY A 321 -6.56 -2.16 21.80
CA GLY A 321 -7.71 -1.34 22.21
C GLY A 321 -7.36 0.11 22.51
N ALA A 322 -6.19 0.60 22.05
CA ALA A 322 -5.78 1.97 22.29
C ALA A 322 -5.13 2.58 21.04
N VAL A 323 -5.85 3.38 20.33
CA VAL A 323 -5.26 4.42 19.50
C VAL A 323 -4.76 5.51 20.45
N SER A 324 -3.50 5.86 20.32
CA SER A 324 -2.87 6.90 21.11
C SER A 324 -2.25 7.95 20.18
N ASP A 325 -1.78 9.04 20.76
CA ASP A 325 -0.99 10.03 20.05
C ASP A 325 0.31 9.48 19.44
N GLU A 326 0.76 8.30 19.87
CA GLU A 326 1.95 7.62 19.35
C GLU A 326 1.64 6.63 18.23
N LEU A 327 0.44 6.06 18.24
CA LEU A 327 0.00 5.04 17.30
C LEU A 327 -1.35 5.45 16.72
N LEU A 328 -1.34 5.93 15.51
CA LEU A 328 -2.54 6.10 14.72
C LEU A 328 -3.04 4.73 14.25
N ASN A 329 -4.31 4.62 13.94
CA ASN A 329 -4.91 3.33 13.64
C ASN A 329 -4.16 2.55 12.53
N ARG A 330 -3.70 3.24 11.49
CA ARG A 330 -3.10 2.61 10.31
C ARG A 330 -1.67 3.06 10.02
N THR A 331 -1.06 3.79 10.90
CA THR A 331 0.32 4.27 10.77
C THR A 331 0.91 4.59 12.12
N THR A 332 2.22 4.61 12.21
CA THR A 332 2.93 5.22 13.34
C THR A 332 3.50 6.56 12.89
N GLY A 333 3.66 7.49 13.80
CA GLY A 333 4.33 8.74 13.48
C GLY A 333 5.86 8.64 13.47
N TYR A 334 6.42 7.56 14.02
CA TYR A 334 7.87 7.38 14.19
C TYR A 334 8.57 6.96 12.89
N THR A 335 9.86 7.22 12.80
CA THR A 335 10.73 6.80 11.69
C THR A 335 10.77 5.28 11.48
N TRP A 336 10.42 4.50 12.50
CA TRP A 336 10.15 3.06 12.37
C TRP A 336 9.26 2.73 11.16
N GLN A 337 8.24 3.57 10.90
CA GLN A 337 7.31 3.39 9.79
C GLN A 337 8.03 3.38 8.43
N ALA A 338 9.06 4.19 8.26
CA ALA A 338 9.80 4.24 7.00
C ALA A 338 10.43 2.90 6.65
N ALA A 339 11.13 2.27 7.61
CA ALA A 339 11.75 0.96 7.36
C ALA A 339 10.71 -0.16 7.23
N TYR A 340 9.58 -0.06 7.92
CA TYR A 340 8.46 -0.98 7.73
C TYR A 340 7.89 -0.89 6.31
N ASP A 341 7.61 0.31 5.83
CA ASP A 341 7.07 0.54 4.48
C ASP A 341 8.06 0.08 3.40
N ALA A 342 9.35 0.42 3.53
CA ALA A 342 10.40 -0.03 2.61
C ALA A 342 10.49 -1.56 2.54
N ARG A 343 10.42 -2.23 3.70
CA ARG A 343 10.39 -3.68 3.80
C ARG A 343 9.17 -4.28 3.11
N LEU A 344 8.00 -3.75 3.40
CA LEU A 344 6.73 -4.25 2.87
C LEU A 344 6.66 -4.10 1.34
N PHE A 345 7.01 -2.93 0.81
CA PHE A 345 7.03 -2.69 -0.62
C PHE A 345 8.09 -3.55 -1.35
N THR A 346 9.25 -3.78 -0.72
CA THR A 346 10.24 -4.72 -1.26
C THR A 346 9.67 -6.13 -1.33
N GLN A 347 8.99 -6.59 -0.29
CA GLN A 347 8.34 -7.90 -0.29
C GLN A 347 7.25 -8.01 -1.36
N ALA A 348 6.43 -6.97 -1.55
CA ALA A 348 5.42 -6.91 -2.60
C ALA A 348 6.06 -7.06 -3.99
N ILE A 349 7.07 -6.25 -4.29
CA ILE A 349 7.81 -6.29 -5.57
C ILE A 349 8.41 -7.68 -5.80
N THR A 350 9.15 -8.21 -4.82
CA THR A 350 9.87 -9.48 -4.98
C THR A 350 8.95 -10.72 -4.99
N SER A 351 7.72 -10.60 -4.51
CA SER A 351 6.69 -11.64 -4.65
C SER A 351 5.90 -11.53 -5.97
N GLY A 352 6.16 -10.50 -6.76
CA GLY A 352 5.53 -10.25 -8.04
C GLY A 352 4.11 -9.67 -7.90
N ALA A 353 3.89 -8.83 -6.90
CA ALA A 353 2.74 -7.96 -6.86
C ALA A 353 2.93 -6.79 -7.83
N ASP A 354 1.86 -6.41 -8.53
CA ASP A 354 1.86 -5.30 -9.48
C ASP A 354 1.54 -3.95 -8.81
N TYR A 355 0.82 -3.97 -7.69
CA TYR A 355 0.48 -2.78 -6.93
C TYR A 355 0.20 -3.10 -5.46
N PHE A 356 0.34 -2.06 -4.61
CA PHE A 356 -0.02 -2.11 -3.20
C PHE A 356 -0.79 -0.84 -2.82
N SER A 357 -2.09 -0.95 -2.64
CA SER A 357 -2.95 0.14 -2.21
C SER A 357 -2.90 0.26 -0.69
N SER A 358 -2.16 1.25 -0.22
CA SER A 358 -2.08 1.52 1.22
C SER A 358 -3.32 2.24 1.69
N TRP A 359 -3.93 1.73 2.75
CA TRP A 359 -4.92 2.48 3.50
C TRP A 359 -4.22 3.60 4.27
N ASN A 360 -4.79 4.79 4.22
CA ASN A 360 -4.22 5.97 4.88
C ASN A 360 -2.78 6.30 4.42
N PHE A 361 -2.54 6.25 3.13
CA PHE A 361 -1.29 6.67 2.53
C PHE A 361 -1.42 8.11 2.02
N LEU A 362 -1.40 9.06 2.95
CA LEU A 362 -1.61 10.48 2.66
C LEU A 362 -0.37 11.31 2.95
N THR A 363 -0.32 12.48 2.34
CA THR A 363 0.78 13.44 2.50
C THR A 363 0.76 14.15 3.85
N ASN A 364 -0.38 14.22 4.50
CA ASN A 364 -0.63 15.13 5.61
C ASN A 364 -0.84 14.46 6.98
N GLY A 365 -0.61 13.19 7.16
CA GLY A 365 -0.59 12.50 8.47
C GLY A 365 -1.46 13.13 9.56
N ILE A 366 -0.83 13.58 10.64
CA ILE A 366 -1.51 14.21 11.78
C ILE A 366 -2.01 15.63 11.46
N PHE A 367 -1.30 16.37 10.60
CA PHE A 367 -1.59 17.76 10.27
C PHE A 367 -1.57 17.98 8.77
N ASP A 368 -2.33 18.97 8.31
CA ASP A 368 -2.41 19.34 6.91
C ASP A 368 -1.19 20.15 6.44
N GLY A 369 -0.82 19.97 5.17
CA GLY A 369 0.12 20.83 4.46
C GLY A 369 1.58 20.40 4.45
N TYR A 370 1.92 19.22 5.00
CA TYR A 370 3.25 18.61 4.90
C TYR A 370 3.19 17.09 5.08
N PRO A 371 4.18 16.34 4.53
CA PRO A 371 4.07 14.89 4.44
C PRO A 371 4.38 14.19 5.76
N ILE A 372 3.84 13.00 5.90
CA ILE A 372 4.32 12.00 6.86
C ILE A 372 5.54 11.29 6.29
N ILE A 373 6.28 10.58 7.15
CA ILE A 373 7.51 9.89 6.75
C ILE A 373 7.28 8.83 5.66
N SER A 374 6.10 8.21 5.62
CA SER A 374 5.70 7.23 4.60
C SER A 374 5.68 7.80 3.18
N TYR A 375 5.34 9.08 3.02
CA TYR A 375 5.36 9.75 1.73
C TYR A 375 6.75 9.72 1.10
N HIS A 376 7.79 10.03 1.89
CA HIS A 376 9.16 10.03 1.40
C HIS A 376 9.62 8.65 0.93
N VAL A 377 9.19 7.60 1.62
CA VAL A 377 9.47 6.22 1.18
C VAL A 377 8.77 5.93 -0.13
N ALA A 378 7.48 6.23 -0.24
CA ALA A 378 6.71 5.95 -1.44
C ALA A 378 7.20 6.75 -2.66
N GLN A 379 7.44 8.05 -2.51
CA GLN A 379 7.98 8.88 -3.59
C GLN A 379 9.31 8.34 -4.14
N ASN A 380 10.19 7.83 -3.25
CA ASN A 380 11.44 7.23 -3.68
C ASN A 380 11.27 5.81 -4.22
N MET A 381 10.33 5.01 -3.69
CA MET A 381 9.98 3.71 -4.27
C MET A 381 9.40 3.83 -5.68
N ALA A 382 8.56 4.84 -5.93
CA ALA A 382 8.00 5.10 -7.26
C ALA A 382 9.08 5.32 -8.34
N LYS A 383 10.26 5.83 -7.98
CA LYS A 383 11.38 6.01 -8.93
C LYS A 383 11.96 4.70 -9.46
N PHE A 384 11.64 3.58 -8.84
CA PHE A 384 12.05 2.25 -9.31
C PHE A 384 11.15 1.73 -10.45
N GLU A 385 10.01 2.36 -10.72
CA GLU A 385 9.13 1.97 -11.83
C GLU A 385 9.90 1.85 -13.14
N GLY A 386 9.71 0.74 -13.85
CA GLY A 386 10.36 0.45 -15.13
C GLY A 386 11.82 -0.01 -15.05
N CYS A 387 12.43 -0.01 -13.88
CA CYS A 387 13.77 -0.58 -13.68
C CYS A 387 13.70 -2.10 -13.60
N GLU A 388 14.76 -2.78 -14.04
CA GLU A 388 14.94 -4.22 -13.82
C GLU A 388 15.61 -4.47 -12.47
N ILE A 389 15.09 -5.42 -11.70
CA ILE A 389 15.67 -5.84 -10.41
C ILE A 389 17.08 -6.38 -10.65
N LEU A 390 18.02 -5.99 -9.81
CA LEU A 390 19.35 -6.57 -9.75
C LEU A 390 19.47 -7.50 -8.56
N SER A 391 20.05 -8.67 -8.78
CA SER A 391 20.40 -9.59 -7.70
C SER A 391 21.43 -8.95 -6.76
N ALA A 392 21.27 -9.13 -5.46
CA ALA A 392 22.18 -8.57 -4.46
C ALA A 392 22.36 -9.53 -3.27
N ASP A 393 23.60 -9.92 -3.03
CA ASP A 393 23.98 -10.75 -1.90
C ASP A 393 24.26 -9.89 -0.67
N THR A 394 23.58 -10.19 0.45
CA THR A 394 23.80 -9.52 1.72
C THR A 394 24.55 -10.42 2.69
N MET A 395 25.78 -10.05 2.99
CA MET A 395 26.57 -10.67 4.02
C MET A 395 26.45 -9.89 5.33
N ALA A 396 25.65 -10.39 6.27
CA ALA A 396 25.45 -9.77 7.58
C ALA A 396 26.32 -10.42 8.65
N LEU A 397 27.11 -9.62 9.35
CA LEU A 397 27.77 -10.03 10.59
C LEU A 397 26.79 -9.84 11.75
N LYS A 398 26.27 -10.95 12.30
CA LYS A 398 25.30 -10.91 13.40
C LYS A 398 25.97 -10.52 14.71
N THR A 399 25.61 -9.37 15.25
CA THR A 399 26.10 -8.84 16.53
C THR A 399 25.07 -9.07 17.65
N GLY A 400 24.61 -10.27 17.90
CA GLY A 400 23.72 -10.60 19.03
C GLY A 400 22.30 -9.98 19.02
N VAL A 401 22.06 -8.92 18.27
CA VAL A 401 20.74 -8.29 18.08
C VAL A 401 20.22 -8.73 16.72
N LYS A 402 19.13 -9.48 16.70
CA LYS A 402 18.48 -9.86 15.42
C LYS A 402 17.82 -8.62 14.82
N VAL A 403 18.37 -8.14 13.73
CA VAL A 403 17.84 -7.04 12.91
C VAL A 403 17.71 -7.50 11.47
N GLU A 404 16.89 -6.83 10.70
CA GLU A 404 16.77 -7.01 9.27
C GLU A 404 17.41 -5.80 8.57
N ILE A 405 18.48 -6.06 7.83
CA ILE A 405 19.05 -5.10 6.91
C ILE A 405 18.65 -5.58 5.53
N GLY A 406 17.64 -4.95 4.97
CA GLY A 406 17.13 -5.33 3.65
C GLY A 406 17.54 -4.32 2.60
N ASN A 407 17.39 -4.73 1.34
CA ASN A 407 17.75 -3.90 0.20
C ASN A 407 16.85 -4.19 -1.01
N LEU A 408 16.81 -3.24 -1.94
CA LEU A 408 16.32 -3.38 -3.29
C LEU A 408 17.29 -2.67 -4.21
N CYS A 409 17.84 -3.37 -5.21
CA CYS A 409 18.73 -2.81 -6.20
C CYS A 409 18.13 -3.01 -7.60
N ALA A 410 18.27 -2.00 -8.46
CA ALA A 410 17.68 -2.05 -9.79
C ALA A 410 18.46 -1.18 -10.79
N VAL A 411 18.23 -1.42 -12.08
CA VAL A 411 18.83 -0.66 -13.18
C VAL A 411 17.77 -0.20 -14.17
N ASP A 412 17.79 1.06 -14.51
CA ASP A 412 17.11 1.59 -15.69
C ASP A 412 17.97 1.31 -16.93
N LYS A 413 17.53 0.40 -17.78
CA LYS A 413 18.29 -0.04 -18.98
C LYS A 413 18.40 1.03 -20.06
N GLU A 414 17.48 2.00 -20.09
CA GLU A 414 17.51 3.05 -21.10
C GLU A 414 18.58 4.10 -20.78
N THR A 415 18.67 4.48 -19.52
CA THR A 415 19.59 5.53 -19.05
C THR A 415 20.89 5.00 -18.48
N GLY A 416 20.92 3.74 -18.05
CA GLY A 416 22.00 3.14 -17.28
C GLY A 416 22.05 3.61 -15.83
N THR A 417 21.01 4.27 -15.36
CA THR A 417 20.90 4.73 -13.96
C THR A 417 20.67 3.54 -13.05
N LEU A 418 21.51 3.41 -12.03
CA LEU A 418 21.36 2.41 -10.98
C LEU A 418 20.60 3.02 -9.81
N ARG A 419 19.69 2.25 -9.22
CA ARG A 419 18.96 2.62 -8.01
C ARG A 419 19.17 1.58 -6.95
N ALA A 420 19.37 2.03 -5.73
CA ALA A 420 19.49 1.14 -4.59
C ALA A 420 18.75 1.73 -3.39
N MET A 421 18.10 0.87 -2.62
CA MET A 421 17.47 1.18 -1.36
C MET A 421 17.99 0.21 -0.31
N VAL A 422 18.26 0.72 0.89
CA VAL A 422 18.66 -0.08 2.06
C VAL A 422 17.93 0.43 3.29
N TYR A 423 17.47 -0.50 4.13
CA TYR A 423 16.79 -0.16 5.38
C TYR A 423 17.34 -0.93 6.58
N ASN A 424 17.18 -0.35 7.79
CA ASN A 424 17.50 -0.97 9.07
C ASN A 424 16.21 -1.17 9.88
N PHE A 425 15.67 -2.39 9.87
CA PHE A 425 14.38 -2.71 10.45
C PHE A 425 14.45 -3.67 11.63
N LYS A 426 13.59 -3.40 12.61
CA LYS A 426 13.16 -4.37 13.63
C LYS A 426 11.74 -4.07 14.04
N ASN A 427 10.92 -5.11 14.20
CA ASN A 427 9.53 -4.96 14.62
C ASN A 427 9.40 -4.58 16.09
N LYS A 428 9.95 -3.40 16.47
CA LYS A 428 9.87 -2.80 17.81
C LYS A 428 10.07 -1.31 17.73
N LEU A 429 9.14 -0.50 18.22
CA LEU A 429 9.27 0.97 18.25
C LEU A 429 10.48 1.46 19.05
N ASN A 430 10.80 0.82 20.15
CA ASN A 430 11.93 1.21 21.00
C ASN A 430 13.28 0.59 20.59
N TYR A 431 13.39 0.10 19.35
CA TYR A 431 14.65 -0.37 18.82
C TYR A 431 15.56 0.82 18.49
N THR A 432 16.79 0.78 18.98
CA THR A 432 17.79 1.86 18.82
C THR A 432 19.11 1.37 18.23
N GLY A 433 19.12 0.15 17.67
CA GLY A 433 20.33 -0.42 17.06
C GLY A 433 20.70 0.28 15.78
N LYS A 434 22.00 0.34 15.49
CA LYS A 434 22.55 0.92 14.26
C LYS A 434 23.02 -0.14 13.30
N ALA A 435 22.99 0.15 12.01
CA ALA A 435 23.51 -0.69 10.94
C ALA A 435 24.63 0.07 10.19
N ASP A 436 25.83 -0.50 10.19
CA ASP A 436 26.95 -0.05 9.38
C ASP A 436 26.93 -0.87 8.08
N VAL A 437 26.58 -0.22 6.97
CA VAL A 437 26.33 -0.91 5.70
C VAL A 437 27.26 -0.39 4.63
N THR A 438 27.91 -1.34 3.95
CA THR A 438 28.69 -1.09 2.74
C THR A 438 27.96 -1.72 1.53
N LEU A 439 27.55 -0.88 0.58
CA LEU A 439 26.99 -1.33 -0.71
C LEU A 439 28.08 -1.29 -1.78
N LYS A 440 28.28 -2.42 -2.46
CA LYS A 440 29.24 -2.58 -3.55
C LYS A 440 28.51 -2.89 -4.86
N ILE A 441 28.70 -2.02 -5.85
CA ILE A 441 28.13 -2.16 -7.19
C ILE A 441 29.27 -2.32 -8.19
N PRO A 442 29.35 -3.41 -8.97
CA PRO A 442 30.36 -3.60 -9.99
C PRO A 442 30.36 -2.46 -11.00
N ALA A 443 31.53 -1.91 -11.27
CA ALA A 443 31.71 -0.86 -12.26
C ALA A 443 33.15 -0.86 -12.81
N GLU A 444 33.33 -0.39 -14.04
CA GLU A 444 34.66 -0.24 -14.64
C GLU A 444 35.51 0.76 -13.85
N VAL A 445 36.76 0.37 -13.56
CA VAL A 445 37.69 1.21 -12.79
C VAL A 445 37.88 2.56 -13.47
N GLY A 446 37.71 3.64 -12.70
CA GLY A 446 37.81 5.02 -13.17
C GLY A 446 36.48 5.60 -13.70
N MET A 447 35.44 4.80 -13.85
CA MET A 447 34.11 5.30 -14.17
C MET A 447 33.56 6.11 -13.02
N THR A 448 32.99 7.29 -13.29
CA THR A 448 32.45 8.20 -12.30
C THR A 448 30.94 8.29 -12.39
N TYR A 449 30.29 8.35 -11.26
CA TYR A 449 28.83 8.51 -11.13
C TYR A 449 28.50 9.74 -10.29
N ASN A 450 27.45 10.45 -10.70
CA ASN A 450 26.74 11.35 -9.79
C ASN A 450 25.82 10.47 -8.91
N VAL A 451 26.02 10.54 -7.61
CA VAL A 451 25.24 9.77 -6.63
C VAL A 451 24.35 10.73 -5.85
N THR A 452 23.06 10.67 -6.10
CA THR A 452 22.07 11.40 -5.32
C THR A 452 21.53 10.50 -4.22
N THR A 453 21.62 10.95 -2.99
CA THR A 453 21.27 10.24 -1.77
C THR A 453 20.05 10.88 -1.14
N TYR A 454 19.05 10.05 -0.80
CA TYR A 454 17.85 10.44 -0.03
C TYR A 454 17.85 9.61 1.25
N LEU A 455 18.14 10.24 2.39
CA LEU A 455 18.15 9.56 3.69
C LEU A 455 16.85 9.88 4.44
N VAL A 456 15.94 8.92 4.49
CA VAL A 456 14.68 9.02 5.24
C VAL A 456 14.96 8.61 6.68
N ASN A 457 14.93 9.59 7.58
CA ASN A 457 15.30 9.47 8.98
C ASN A 457 14.56 10.51 9.85
N ASP A 458 14.93 10.65 11.10
CA ASP A 458 14.34 11.61 12.05
C ASP A 458 14.50 13.08 11.61
N ASP A 459 15.46 13.41 10.76
CA ASP A 459 15.68 14.79 10.29
C ASP A 459 14.61 15.25 9.28
N CYS A 460 13.89 14.32 8.65
CA CYS A 460 12.76 14.60 7.75
C CYS A 460 11.41 14.13 8.35
N ASN A 461 11.32 14.02 9.66
CA ASN A 461 10.15 13.59 10.40
C ASN A 461 9.79 14.58 11.51
N TYR A 462 8.63 15.20 11.43
CA TYR A 462 8.19 16.17 12.44
C TYR A 462 7.64 15.52 13.71
N PHE A 463 7.38 14.20 13.72
CA PHE A 463 6.62 13.56 14.79
C PHE A 463 7.29 13.60 16.16
N ASP A 464 8.61 13.44 16.23
CA ASP A 464 9.35 13.54 17.50
C ASP A 464 9.29 14.96 18.10
N GLU A 465 9.34 15.97 17.24
CA GLU A 465 9.18 17.36 17.68
C GLU A 465 7.75 17.63 18.16
N TRP A 466 6.74 17.08 17.44
CA TRP A 466 5.36 17.11 17.86
C TRP A 466 5.16 16.49 19.24
N GLN A 467 5.75 15.33 19.51
CA GLN A 467 5.67 14.66 20.82
C GLN A 467 6.29 15.49 21.96
N LYS A 468 7.33 16.25 21.69
CA LYS A 468 7.95 17.20 22.65
C LYS A 468 7.04 18.41 22.89
N ASP A 469 6.52 18.96 21.81
CA ASP A 469 5.68 20.17 21.85
C ASP A 469 4.35 19.91 22.56
N ARG A 470 3.71 18.77 22.32
CA ARG A 470 2.51 18.34 23.05
C ARG A 470 2.69 18.45 24.57
N LYS A 471 3.80 17.90 25.06
CA LYS A 471 4.12 17.94 26.50
C LYS A 471 4.37 19.37 26.99
N THR A 472 5.00 20.19 26.15
CA THR A 472 5.32 21.58 26.47
C THR A 472 4.06 22.46 26.57
N TYR A 473 3.11 22.26 25.65
CA TYR A 473 1.89 23.07 25.54
C TYR A 473 0.68 22.43 26.21
N GLY A 474 0.82 21.22 26.78
CA GLY A 474 -0.26 20.52 27.44
C GLY A 474 -1.37 20.02 26.50
N ILE A 475 -1.02 19.72 25.24
CA ILE A 475 -1.97 19.21 24.25
C ILE A 475 -2.14 17.69 24.47
N GLY A 476 -3.27 17.31 25.03
CA GLY A 476 -3.64 15.92 25.32
C GLY A 476 -4.41 15.23 24.18
N ASP A 477 -4.70 13.95 24.36
CA ASP A 477 -5.48 13.17 23.38
C ASP A 477 -6.91 13.68 23.27
N ASP A 478 -7.44 14.29 24.31
CA ASP A 478 -8.76 14.95 24.37
C ASP A 478 -8.88 16.19 23.46
N CYS A 479 -7.75 16.70 22.94
CA CYS A 479 -7.73 17.77 21.96
C CYS A 479 -8.06 17.32 20.54
N PHE A 480 -8.16 16.01 20.29
CA PHE A 480 -8.36 15.40 18.97
C PHE A 480 -9.70 14.70 18.84
N SER A 481 -10.24 14.65 17.61
CA SER A 481 -11.50 13.97 17.27
C SER A 481 -11.27 12.56 16.74
N TRP A 482 -10.46 11.76 17.37
CA TRP A 482 -10.32 10.36 17.00
C TRP A 482 -10.99 9.41 17.98
N SER A 483 -11.33 8.23 17.49
CA SER A 483 -11.83 7.13 18.30
C SER A 483 -11.11 5.85 17.92
N PRO A 484 -10.67 5.04 18.89
CA PRO A 484 -10.10 3.73 18.63
C PRO A 484 -11.09 2.76 17.95
N ASP A 485 -12.39 3.01 18.09
CA ASP A 485 -13.45 2.18 17.55
C ASP A 485 -13.89 2.62 16.15
N ASP A 486 -13.35 3.73 15.63
CA ASP A 486 -13.66 4.25 14.31
C ASP A 486 -12.44 4.19 13.39
N PRO A 487 -12.31 3.14 12.55
CA PRO A 487 -11.20 2.99 11.64
C PRO A 487 -11.18 4.06 10.52
N MET A 488 -12.23 4.87 10.41
CA MET A 488 -12.37 5.91 9.40
C MET A 488 -11.65 7.21 9.76
N LEU A 489 -11.31 7.39 11.02
CA LEU A 489 -10.63 8.59 11.50
C LEU A 489 -9.13 8.60 11.28
N ASP A 490 -8.60 7.56 10.68
CA ASP A 490 -7.16 7.43 10.43
C ASP A 490 -6.63 8.37 9.32
N ASN A 491 -7.50 8.93 8.51
CA ASN A 491 -7.12 9.81 7.41
C ASN A 491 -6.95 11.27 7.81
N THR A 492 -7.65 11.71 8.85
CA THR A 492 -7.64 13.11 9.27
C THR A 492 -7.62 13.16 10.78
N VAL A 493 -6.45 13.09 11.33
CA VAL A 493 -6.32 13.47 12.73
C VAL A 493 -6.57 14.96 12.81
N THR A 494 -7.73 15.31 13.27
CA THR A 494 -8.10 16.70 13.41
C THR A 494 -7.88 17.12 14.84
N LEU A 495 -6.91 17.98 15.03
CA LEU A 495 -6.80 18.77 16.24
C LEU A 495 -8.05 19.67 16.34
N THR A 496 -9.03 19.26 17.14
CA THR A 496 -10.35 19.92 17.21
C THR A 496 -10.47 20.92 18.33
N ASP A 497 -9.62 20.82 19.35
CA ASP A 497 -9.58 21.82 20.42
C ASP A 497 -9.13 23.17 19.88
N PRO A 498 -9.90 24.27 20.09
CA PRO A 498 -9.60 25.57 19.52
C PRO A 498 -8.29 26.18 20.02
N ASP A 499 -7.97 26.00 21.30
CA ASP A 499 -6.77 26.59 21.91
C ASP A 499 -5.51 25.85 21.42
N ALA A 500 -5.58 24.53 21.34
CA ALA A 500 -4.52 23.71 20.78
C ALA A 500 -4.30 24.00 19.29
N ARG A 501 -5.36 24.20 18.52
CA ARG A 501 -5.30 24.58 17.10
C ARG A 501 -4.71 25.98 16.90
N GLU A 502 -4.99 26.94 17.77
CA GLU A 502 -4.37 28.25 17.73
C GLU A 502 -2.85 28.16 18.00
N ILE A 503 -2.45 27.37 18.99
CA ILE A 503 -1.01 27.10 19.28
C ILE A 503 -0.34 26.47 18.04
N TYR A 504 -0.96 25.45 17.48
CA TYR A 504 -0.45 24.79 16.28
C TYR A 504 -0.24 25.80 15.13
N ASN A 505 -1.27 26.53 14.76
CA ASN A 505 -1.25 27.45 13.63
C ASN A 505 -0.27 28.61 13.80
N THR A 506 -0.07 29.10 15.03
CA THR A 506 0.73 30.31 15.29
C THR A 506 2.16 30.04 15.73
N GLN A 507 2.47 28.83 16.25
CA GLN A 507 3.76 28.55 16.88
C GLN A 507 4.45 27.29 16.37
N LEU A 508 3.71 26.30 15.85
CA LEU A 508 4.24 24.97 15.57
C LEU A 508 4.28 24.63 14.08
N ARG A 509 3.30 25.05 13.31
CA ARG A 509 3.10 24.65 11.92
C ARG A 509 4.34 24.87 11.05
N ASP A 510 4.92 26.06 11.08
CA ASP A 510 6.08 26.40 10.25
C ASP A 510 7.30 25.53 10.62
N LYS A 511 7.47 25.22 11.90
CA LYS A 511 8.50 24.31 12.39
C LYS A 511 8.32 22.90 11.81
N TYR A 512 7.10 22.39 11.80
CA TYR A 512 6.84 21.03 11.30
C TYR A 512 7.00 20.93 9.79
N ILE A 513 6.61 21.97 9.05
CA ILE A 513 6.86 22.07 7.62
C ILE A 513 8.38 21.95 7.33
N GLU A 514 9.22 22.63 8.10
CA GLU A 514 10.68 22.52 7.94
C GLU A 514 11.19 21.12 8.36
N CYS A 515 10.70 20.56 9.46
CA CYS A 515 11.10 19.23 9.93
C CYS A 515 10.66 18.09 8.98
N ALA A 516 9.63 18.30 8.17
CA ALA A 516 9.13 17.29 7.23
C ALA A 516 9.92 17.21 5.91
N LYS A 517 10.88 18.12 5.69
CA LYS A 517 11.59 18.21 4.41
C LYS A 517 12.65 17.12 4.26
N LEU A 518 12.57 16.35 3.18
CA LEU A 518 13.63 15.45 2.75
C LEU A 518 14.55 16.18 1.77
N THR A 519 15.78 16.45 2.19
CA THR A 519 16.76 17.16 1.36
C THR A 519 17.76 16.17 0.74
N PRO A 520 17.77 15.98 -0.58
CA PRO A 520 18.73 15.11 -1.24
C PRO A 520 20.14 15.71 -1.24
N VAL A 521 21.15 14.83 -1.21
CA VAL A 521 22.57 15.22 -1.31
C VAL A 521 23.18 14.54 -2.52
N THR A 522 23.78 15.32 -3.43
CA THR A 522 24.46 14.77 -4.61
C THR A 522 25.98 14.89 -4.46
N THR A 523 26.68 13.79 -4.67
CA THR A 523 28.14 13.70 -4.67
C THR A 523 28.63 12.96 -5.92
N GLN A 524 29.94 13.04 -6.19
CA GLN A 524 30.56 12.20 -7.24
C GLN A 524 31.38 11.09 -6.61
N VAL A 525 31.17 9.88 -7.10
CA VAL A 525 31.93 8.69 -6.69
C VAL A 525 32.56 8.06 -7.91
N THR A 526 33.86 7.74 -7.82
CA THR A 526 34.60 7.08 -8.89
C THR A 526 34.87 5.64 -8.51
N ALA A 527 34.59 4.71 -9.42
CA ALA A 527 34.81 3.29 -9.23
C ALA A 527 36.31 2.98 -8.99
N ALA A 528 36.60 2.26 -7.93
CA ALA A 528 37.90 1.75 -7.58
C ALA A 528 37.83 0.24 -7.34
N ASP A 529 38.90 -0.48 -7.64
CA ASP A 529 38.98 -1.94 -7.44
C ASP A 529 37.81 -2.75 -8.07
N GLY A 530 37.21 -2.19 -9.13
CA GLY A 530 36.10 -2.82 -9.85
C GLY A 530 34.70 -2.55 -9.26
N PHE A 531 34.59 -1.65 -8.29
CA PHE A 531 33.33 -1.33 -7.62
C PHE A 531 33.12 0.18 -7.40
N ILE A 532 31.87 0.60 -7.45
CA ILE A 532 31.38 1.74 -6.70
C ILE A 532 31.10 1.24 -5.28
N THR A 533 31.64 1.91 -4.28
CA THR A 533 31.42 1.58 -2.88
C THR A 533 30.74 2.74 -2.17
N LEU A 534 29.60 2.44 -1.53
CA LEU A 534 28.81 3.40 -0.74
C LEU A 534 28.69 2.91 0.68
N ASP A 535 29.22 3.69 1.62
CA ASP A 535 29.18 3.40 3.06
C ASP A 535 28.12 4.27 3.75
N VAL A 536 27.34 3.68 4.64
CA VAL A 536 26.34 4.40 5.43
C VAL A 536 26.14 3.78 6.81
N MET A 537 25.96 4.65 7.81
CA MET A 537 25.48 4.27 9.12
C MET A 537 23.99 4.60 9.20
N LEU A 538 23.14 3.57 9.28
CA LEU A 538 21.71 3.70 9.43
C LEU A 538 21.31 3.53 10.91
N ASP A 539 20.63 4.50 11.48
CA ASP A 539 19.95 4.35 12.75
C ASP A 539 18.70 3.46 12.60
N ALA A 540 18.11 3.06 13.69
CA ALA A 540 16.91 2.22 13.70
C ALA A 540 15.76 2.89 12.96
N GLY A 541 15.12 2.16 12.06
CA GLY A 541 14.01 2.68 11.27
C GLY A 541 14.40 3.49 10.03
N ASN A 542 15.69 3.83 9.87
CA ASN A 542 16.15 4.62 8.73
C ASN A 542 16.11 3.83 7.42
N VAL A 543 15.82 4.55 6.35
CA VAL A 543 15.88 4.07 4.97
C VAL A 543 16.74 5.02 4.15
N ILE A 544 17.62 4.48 3.33
CA ILE A 544 18.42 5.26 2.40
C ILE A 544 18.11 4.83 0.97
N PHE A 545 17.98 5.81 0.09
CA PHE A 545 17.87 5.59 -1.34
C PHE A 545 19.05 6.25 -2.05
N TRP A 546 19.61 5.58 -3.03
CA TRP A 546 20.64 6.09 -3.91
C TRP A 546 20.20 6.02 -5.37
N GLU A 547 20.43 7.10 -6.08
CA GLU A 547 20.34 7.15 -7.53
C GLU A 547 21.74 7.45 -8.09
N LEU A 548 22.28 6.53 -8.90
CA LEU A 548 23.62 6.63 -9.46
C LEU A 548 23.52 6.80 -10.98
N THR A 549 23.84 8.01 -11.45
CA THR A 549 23.83 8.32 -12.89
C THR A 549 25.27 8.39 -13.41
N PRO A 550 25.63 7.62 -14.45
CA PRO A 550 26.97 7.64 -14.99
C PRO A 550 27.31 9.03 -15.56
N VAL A 551 28.50 9.52 -15.23
CA VAL A 551 29.04 10.75 -15.82
C VAL A 551 29.62 10.38 -17.18
N ARG A 552 29.03 10.91 -18.25
CA ARG A 552 29.44 10.67 -19.63
C ARG A 552 30.60 11.56 -20.05
#